data_b7d29c7317a95c873e01a90c80771b56
#
_entry.id   b7d29c7317a95c873e01a90c80771b56
#
_cell.length_a   1.000
_cell.length_b   1.000
_cell.length_c   1.000
_cell.angle_alpha   90.00
_cell.angle_beta   90.00
_cell.angle_gamma   90.00
#
_symmetry.space_group_name_H-M   'P 1'
#
loop_
_entity.id
_entity.type
_entity.pdbx_description
1 polymer ?
#
loop_
_entity_poly.entity_id
_entity_poly.type
_entity_poly.pdbx_seq_one_letter_code
_entity_poly.pdbx_strand_id
1 'polypeptide(L)'
;MKKVISFLSIFVLLFNCANNDDSAQYEYVNVAHPILMSKSELRTSVEVMGPQAIVESGKIYYYNGYIFINEDNAGVHVIDNTNPSDPNIIAFIKIPGNKDVSIKGGFLFADSLIDLVVFDISDMNNIEEVNRLEDVFNVYNYDIPEGAYMVDFDSYDYTENVIVGWYLEEERIELNSDTDFGVNGPFIGAAESSSDVGIGGSLARFQIVDDFLYTVGEYELSIFNISSLSSPVLDGSFYAGWNIETLFYYEDYLYMGGSNGMFIYDIHDRTNPIFMSEFLHWEGCDPVVVDENYAYLTLRGGNPCGQMESVLEVIDISNKQNPTLVGQYSLENPYGLGYQGNSLFVCDGTAGLKIFNKANPLELQQLQNFEDVDGRDVIPLETTLLLVGDAFLNQYEYSENSINLLSTFSF
;
A
#
# COMPACT_ATOMS: atom_id res chain seq x y z
N MET A 1 -103.57 -13.56 -14.07
CA MET A 1 -102.56 -13.73 -12.98
C MET A 1 -101.19 -13.36 -13.54
N LYS A 2 -100.68 -12.21 -13.21
CA LYS A 2 -99.31 -11.76 -13.61
C LYS A 2 -98.56 -11.48 -12.30
N LYS A 3 -97.46 -12.21 -12.04
CA LYS A 3 -96.55 -12.00 -10.92
C LYS A 3 -95.60 -10.92 -11.32
N VAL A 4 -95.53 -9.82 -10.53
CA VAL A 4 -94.56 -8.77 -10.62
C VAL A 4 -93.38 -9.17 -9.70
N ILE A 5 -92.22 -9.35 -10.26
CA ILE A 5 -91.01 -9.57 -9.49
C ILE A 5 -90.32 -8.23 -9.35
N SER A 6 -90.25 -7.75 -8.10
CA SER A 6 -89.54 -6.52 -7.75
C SER A 6 -88.03 -6.84 -7.62
N PHE A 7 -87.19 -6.18 -8.40
CA PHE A 7 -85.73 -6.30 -8.35
C PHE A 7 -85.20 -5.19 -7.39
N LEU A 8 -84.74 -5.63 -6.25
CA LEU A 8 -84.10 -4.76 -5.24
C LEU A 8 -82.62 -4.63 -5.58
N SER A 9 -82.21 -3.49 -6.17
CA SER A 9 -80.80 -3.17 -6.43
C SER A 9 -80.09 -2.77 -5.14
N ILE A 10 -79.26 -3.63 -4.62
CA ILE A 10 -78.32 -3.32 -3.53
C ILE A 10 -77.14 -2.53 -4.15
N PHE A 11 -77.05 -1.26 -3.83
CA PHE A 11 -75.92 -0.41 -4.19
C PHE A 11 -74.86 -0.57 -3.09
N VAL A 12 -73.85 -1.41 -3.39
CA VAL A 12 -72.69 -1.57 -2.49
C VAL A 12 -71.73 -0.40 -2.75
N LEU A 13 -71.73 0.56 -1.85
CA LEU A 13 -70.70 1.60 -1.78
C LEU A 13 -69.37 0.94 -1.30
N LEU A 14 -68.47 0.69 -2.22
CA LEU A 14 -67.09 0.38 -1.91
C LEU A 14 -66.40 1.68 -1.45
N PHE A 15 -66.29 1.87 -0.14
CA PHE A 15 -65.34 2.81 0.42
C PHE A 15 -63.93 2.27 0.16
N ASN A 16 -63.29 2.86 -0.83
CA ASN A 16 -61.86 2.66 -1.01
C ASN A 16 -61.16 3.50 0.06
N CYS A 17 -60.84 2.91 1.20
CA CYS A 17 -59.86 3.46 2.11
C CYS A 17 -58.50 3.39 1.39
N ALA A 18 -58.10 4.48 0.78
CA ALA A 18 -56.70 4.70 0.48
C ALA A 18 -56.00 4.90 1.83
N ASN A 19 -55.51 3.85 2.42
CA ASN A 19 -54.50 3.97 3.45
C ASN A 19 -53.25 4.49 2.75
N ASN A 20 -52.98 5.77 2.85
CA ASN A 20 -51.62 6.29 2.78
C ASN A 20 -50.94 5.83 4.07
N ASP A 21 -50.57 4.56 4.14
CA ASP A 21 -49.56 4.12 5.07
C ASP A 21 -48.20 4.62 4.53
N ASP A 22 -47.86 5.85 4.88
CA ASP A 22 -46.49 6.29 5.03
C ASP A 22 -45.90 5.56 6.26
N SER A 23 -45.97 4.21 6.24
CA SER A 23 -45.26 3.40 7.20
C SER A 23 -43.81 3.42 6.74
N ALA A 24 -43.00 4.24 7.39
CA ALA A 24 -41.53 4.19 7.21
C ALA A 24 -41.09 2.74 7.29
N GLN A 25 -40.46 2.29 6.22
CA GLN A 25 -39.93 0.93 6.14
C GLN A 25 -38.58 0.95 6.85
N TYR A 26 -38.40 0.13 7.86
CA TYR A 26 -37.18 0.03 8.63
C TYR A 26 -36.48 -1.28 8.32
N GLU A 27 -35.18 -1.24 8.23
CA GLU A 27 -34.31 -2.43 8.10
C GLU A 27 -33.19 -2.36 9.14
N TYR A 28 -32.69 -3.52 9.56
CA TYR A 28 -31.48 -3.62 10.36
C TYR A 28 -30.29 -3.81 9.44
N VAL A 29 -29.33 -2.92 9.53
CA VAL A 29 -28.13 -2.89 8.70
C VAL A 29 -26.87 -2.70 9.54
N ASN A 30 -25.76 -3.21 9.08
CA ASN A 30 -24.48 -2.93 9.69
C ASN A 30 -24.02 -1.51 9.32
N VAL A 31 -23.82 -0.67 10.32
CA VAL A 31 -23.24 0.66 10.19
C VAL A 31 -21.79 0.61 10.66
N ALA A 32 -20.87 1.11 9.86
CA ALA A 32 -19.49 1.27 10.26
C ALA A 32 -19.31 2.61 11.00
N HIS A 33 -18.87 2.52 12.25
CA HIS A 33 -18.56 3.67 13.08
C HIS A 33 -17.05 3.87 13.20
N PRO A 34 -16.53 5.11 13.10
CA PRO A 34 -15.11 5.37 13.23
C PRO A 34 -14.63 5.19 14.68
N ILE A 35 -13.49 4.55 14.85
CA ILE A 35 -12.72 4.60 16.08
C ILE A 35 -11.82 5.83 16.01
N LEU A 36 -12.08 6.79 16.88
CA LEU A 36 -11.42 8.09 16.87
C LEU A 36 -10.27 8.13 17.88
N MET A 37 -9.18 8.80 17.48
CA MET A 37 -8.08 9.21 18.35
C MET A 37 -7.91 10.72 18.22
N SER A 38 -7.66 11.43 19.31
CA SER A 38 -7.32 12.85 19.18
C SER A 38 -5.96 13.06 18.53
N LYS A 39 -5.80 14.14 17.76
CA LYS A 39 -4.49 14.50 17.16
C LYS A 39 -3.40 14.65 18.21
N SER A 40 -3.76 15.18 19.40
CA SER A 40 -2.83 15.28 20.53
C SER A 40 -2.39 13.91 21.04
N GLU A 41 -3.30 12.95 21.14
CA GLU A 41 -2.99 11.58 21.56
C GLU A 41 -2.13 10.87 20.50
N LEU A 42 -2.47 10.97 19.21
CA LEU A 42 -1.66 10.47 18.10
C LEU A 42 -0.20 10.93 18.24
N ARG A 43 0.01 12.24 18.39
CA ARG A 43 1.33 12.87 18.44
C ARG A 43 2.14 12.50 19.68
N THR A 44 1.48 12.25 20.81
CA THR A 44 2.14 11.86 22.06
C THR A 44 2.30 10.36 22.24
N SER A 45 1.74 9.53 21.36
CA SER A 45 1.83 8.07 21.45
C SER A 45 2.97 7.46 20.63
N VAL A 46 3.75 8.28 19.90
CA VAL A 46 5.00 7.85 19.27
C VAL A 46 6.04 7.58 20.36
N GLU A 47 6.68 6.42 20.33
CA GLU A 47 7.61 5.97 21.35
C GLU A 47 8.67 5.04 20.79
N VAL A 48 9.93 5.23 21.16
CA VAL A 48 11.01 4.27 20.87
C VAL A 48 11.07 3.26 22.02
N MET A 49 10.80 2.01 21.71
CA MET A 49 10.70 0.91 22.65
C MET A 49 11.88 -0.06 22.48
N GLY A 50 12.15 -0.85 23.50
CA GLY A 50 13.02 -2.03 23.34
C GLY A 50 12.43 -3.05 22.36
N PRO A 51 13.19 -4.14 22.06
CA PRO A 51 12.76 -5.18 21.13
C PRO A 51 11.35 -5.69 21.43
N GLN A 52 10.50 -5.75 20.39
CA GLN A 52 9.16 -6.34 20.44
C GLN A 52 9.10 -7.51 19.45
N ALA A 53 8.20 -8.46 19.67
CA ALA A 53 7.91 -9.50 18.69
C ALA A 53 7.17 -8.88 17.50
N ILE A 54 7.49 -9.31 16.29
CA ILE A 54 6.73 -8.96 15.08
C ILE A 54 5.46 -9.80 15.07
N VAL A 55 4.31 -9.16 14.93
CA VAL A 55 2.99 -9.83 14.91
C VAL A 55 2.48 -9.95 13.48
N GLU A 56 2.61 -8.88 12.70
CA GLU A 56 2.19 -8.82 11.30
C GLU A 56 3.26 -8.06 10.51
N SER A 57 4.07 -8.79 9.76
CA SER A 57 5.11 -8.18 8.95
C SER A 57 4.53 -7.50 7.72
N GLY A 58 4.87 -6.24 7.55
CA GLY A 58 4.56 -5.45 6.35
C GLY A 58 5.78 -5.30 5.44
N LYS A 59 6.03 -4.07 5.04
CA LYS A 59 7.13 -3.70 4.14
C LYS A 59 8.48 -3.85 4.80
N ILE A 60 9.47 -4.12 3.95
CA ILE A 60 10.86 -4.25 4.35
C ILE A 60 11.69 -3.11 3.79
N TYR A 61 12.65 -2.61 4.57
CA TYR A 61 13.58 -1.58 4.18
C TYR A 61 14.98 -1.91 4.68
N TYR A 62 16.01 -1.69 3.87
CA TYR A 62 17.40 -1.95 4.24
C TYR A 62 18.22 -0.67 4.25
N TYR A 63 19.00 -0.46 5.31
CA TYR A 63 19.91 0.66 5.42
C TYR A 63 21.15 0.30 6.25
N ASN A 64 22.34 0.41 5.67
CA ASN A 64 23.64 0.30 6.35
C ASN A 64 23.81 -0.90 7.31
N GLY A 65 23.37 -2.10 6.90
CA GLY A 65 23.47 -3.30 7.73
C GLY A 65 22.33 -3.46 8.72
N TYR A 66 21.30 -2.61 8.65
CA TYR A 66 20.06 -2.73 9.43
C TYR A 66 18.88 -3.01 8.51
N ILE A 67 17.97 -3.82 9.00
CA ILE A 67 16.69 -4.09 8.35
C ILE A 67 15.60 -3.45 9.18
N PHE A 68 14.70 -2.77 8.51
CA PHE A 68 13.50 -2.17 9.09
C PHE A 68 12.29 -2.92 8.54
N ILE A 69 11.48 -3.48 9.41
CA ILE A 69 10.23 -4.15 9.04
C ILE A 69 9.07 -3.32 9.59
N ASN A 70 8.25 -2.80 8.70
CA ASN A 70 7.03 -2.11 9.09
C ASN A 70 6.03 -3.13 9.64
N GLU A 71 5.33 -2.77 10.70
CA GLU A 71 4.13 -3.42 11.20
C GLU A 71 2.96 -2.46 10.98
N ASP A 72 2.06 -2.84 10.10
CA ASP A 72 1.04 -1.94 9.54
C ASP A 72 0.23 -1.23 10.63
N ASN A 73 0.10 0.08 10.52
CA ASN A 73 -0.51 0.98 11.51
C ASN A 73 0.12 0.99 12.92
N ALA A 74 1.17 0.20 13.19
CA ALA A 74 1.75 0.07 14.52
C ALA A 74 3.13 0.72 14.64
N GLY A 75 3.99 0.60 13.62
CA GLY A 75 5.32 1.18 13.62
C GLY A 75 6.36 0.33 12.91
N VAL A 76 7.61 0.40 13.36
CA VAL A 76 8.76 -0.15 12.65
C VAL A 76 9.68 -0.93 13.59
N HIS A 77 9.93 -2.19 13.29
CA HIS A 77 10.96 -2.99 13.94
C HIS A 77 12.33 -2.69 13.35
N VAL A 78 13.31 -2.49 14.20
CA VAL A 78 14.70 -2.27 13.82
C VAL A 78 15.50 -3.53 14.12
N ILE A 79 16.11 -4.12 13.10
CA ILE A 79 16.87 -5.36 13.18
C ILE A 79 18.32 -5.05 12.84
N ASP A 80 19.23 -5.35 13.76
CA ASP A 80 20.67 -5.39 13.49
C ASP A 80 20.95 -6.59 12.59
N ASN A 81 21.37 -6.30 11.38
CA ASN A 81 21.73 -7.25 10.32
C ASN A 81 23.20 -7.11 9.90
N THR A 82 24.03 -6.52 10.73
CA THR A 82 25.49 -6.41 10.49
C THR A 82 26.15 -7.78 10.31
N ASN A 83 25.53 -8.81 10.88
CA ASN A 83 25.80 -10.21 10.60
C ASN A 83 24.58 -10.90 10.00
N PRO A 84 24.45 -11.04 8.66
CA PRO A 84 23.29 -11.63 8.02
C PRO A 84 22.98 -13.08 8.42
N SER A 85 23.94 -13.79 9.03
CA SER A 85 23.72 -15.15 9.55
C SER A 85 23.10 -15.19 10.96
N ASP A 86 23.00 -14.03 11.65
CA ASP A 86 22.49 -13.93 13.03
C ASP A 86 21.83 -12.56 13.26
N PRO A 87 20.71 -12.24 12.56
CA PRO A 87 19.99 -10.98 12.70
C PRO A 87 19.28 -10.91 14.05
N ASN A 88 19.19 -9.71 14.66
CA ASN A 88 18.57 -9.50 15.95
C ASN A 88 17.71 -8.25 15.99
N ILE A 89 16.47 -8.33 16.50
CA ILE A 89 15.66 -7.13 16.78
C ILE A 89 16.32 -6.35 17.91
N ILE A 90 16.57 -5.06 17.70
CA ILE A 90 17.19 -4.17 18.70
C ILE A 90 16.22 -3.11 19.23
N ALA A 91 15.22 -2.72 18.45
CA ALA A 91 14.22 -1.73 18.86
C ALA A 91 12.90 -1.92 18.12
N PHE A 92 11.85 -1.31 18.65
CA PHE A 92 10.59 -1.06 17.97
C PHE A 92 10.27 0.43 18.09
N ILE A 93 10.10 1.10 16.98
CA ILE A 93 9.65 2.48 16.91
C ILE A 93 8.13 2.44 16.72
N LYS A 94 7.39 2.67 17.81
CA LYS A 94 5.93 2.74 17.79
C LYS A 94 5.51 4.03 17.11
N ILE A 95 4.82 3.91 15.99
CA ILE A 95 4.32 5.03 15.19
C ILE A 95 2.88 4.71 14.75
N PRO A 96 1.86 5.16 15.50
CA PRO A 96 0.48 4.89 15.15
C PRO A 96 0.13 5.36 13.74
N GLY A 97 -0.49 4.46 12.96
CA GLY A 97 -0.88 4.70 11.59
C GLY A 97 0.26 4.70 10.57
N ASN A 98 1.44 4.19 10.94
CA ASN A 98 2.57 4.07 10.03
C ASN A 98 2.28 3.05 8.92
N LYS A 99 2.51 3.47 7.69
CA LYS A 99 2.36 2.64 6.47
C LYS A 99 3.69 2.42 5.77
N ASP A 100 4.64 3.35 5.90
CA ASP A 100 5.94 3.25 5.24
C ASP A 100 7.04 4.10 5.87
N VAL A 101 8.27 3.83 5.45
CA VAL A 101 9.46 4.59 5.87
C VAL A 101 10.42 4.79 4.71
N SER A 102 11.26 5.83 4.82
CA SER A 102 12.44 5.98 3.98
C SER A 102 13.60 6.55 4.79
N ILE A 103 14.84 6.21 4.44
CA ILE A 103 16.01 6.56 5.26
C ILE A 103 17.09 7.20 4.40
N LYS A 104 17.67 8.31 4.90
CA LYS A 104 18.83 8.98 4.30
C LYS A 104 19.71 9.60 5.37
N GLY A 105 21.04 9.41 5.27
CA GLY A 105 22.02 10.10 6.10
C GLY A 105 21.84 9.95 7.61
N GLY A 106 21.35 8.78 8.06
CA GLY A 106 21.04 8.52 9.47
C GLY A 106 19.73 9.12 9.96
N PHE A 107 18.84 9.57 9.08
CA PHE A 107 17.50 10.05 9.42
C PHE A 107 16.45 9.15 8.77
N LEU A 108 15.51 8.71 9.58
CA LEU A 108 14.34 7.93 9.17
C LEU A 108 13.14 8.86 9.08
N PHE A 109 12.48 8.86 7.94
CA PHE A 109 11.23 9.56 7.65
C PHE A 109 10.10 8.54 7.65
N ALA A 110 9.02 8.80 8.38
CA ALA A 110 7.88 7.90 8.49
C ALA A 110 6.57 8.69 8.48
N ASP A 111 5.52 8.11 7.95
CA ASP A 111 4.17 8.64 8.17
C ASP A 111 3.65 8.24 9.57
N SER A 112 2.86 9.11 10.16
CA SER A 112 2.05 8.85 11.36
C SER A 112 0.65 9.38 11.09
N LEU A 113 -0.12 8.62 10.30
CA LEU A 113 -1.41 9.03 9.73
C LEU A 113 -1.28 10.34 8.94
N ILE A 114 -1.61 11.46 9.58
CA ILE A 114 -1.66 12.81 8.97
C ILE A 114 -0.33 13.57 9.04
N ASP A 115 0.64 13.07 9.82
CA ASP A 115 1.90 13.74 10.08
C ASP A 115 3.09 13.00 9.43
N LEU A 116 4.12 13.74 9.02
CA LEU A 116 5.45 13.18 8.72
C LEU A 116 6.34 13.31 9.96
N VAL A 117 6.86 12.20 10.47
CA VAL A 117 7.78 12.16 11.61
C VAL A 117 9.20 11.85 11.16
N VAL A 118 10.19 12.44 11.84
CA VAL A 118 11.61 12.28 11.53
C VAL A 118 12.34 11.79 12.77
N PHE A 119 13.04 10.68 12.63
CA PHE A 119 13.89 10.13 13.69
C PHE A 119 15.36 10.27 13.32
N ASP A 120 16.19 10.67 14.26
CA ASP A 120 17.63 10.48 14.18
C ASP A 120 17.95 9.04 14.58
N ILE A 121 18.49 8.28 13.65
CA ILE A 121 18.91 6.88 13.80
C ILE A 121 20.43 6.74 13.58
N SER A 122 21.19 7.81 13.64
CA SER A 122 22.65 7.78 13.47
C SER A 122 23.33 6.96 14.56
N ASP A 123 22.75 6.91 15.75
CA ASP A 123 23.08 5.96 16.82
C ASP A 123 21.87 5.06 17.11
N MET A 124 21.93 3.81 16.63
CA MET A 124 20.86 2.82 16.81
C MET A 124 20.61 2.45 18.29
N ASN A 125 21.50 2.85 19.23
CA ASN A 125 21.26 2.70 20.66
C ASN A 125 20.51 3.89 21.27
N ASN A 126 20.34 4.99 20.51
CA ASN A 126 19.70 6.22 20.97
C ASN A 126 18.88 6.82 19.83
N ILE A 127 17.85 6.12 19.38
CA ILE A 127 16.91 6.59 18.37
C ILE A 127 16.00 7.66 19.00
N GLU A 128 15.87 8.82 18.38
CA GLU A 128 15.06 9.94 18.88
C GLU A 128 14.19 10.56 17.78
N GLU A 129 12.92 10.86 18.08
CA GLU A 129 12.10 11.74 17.23
C GLU A 129 12.69 13.16 17.33
N VAL A 130 13.15 13.71 16.21
CA VAL A 130 13.80 15.03 16.15
C VAL A 130 12.95 16.09 15.47
N ASN A 131 11.95 15.67 14.70
CA ASN A 131 11.04 16.60 14.02
C ASN A 131 9.70 15.93 13.69
N ARG A 132 8.70 16.78 13.50
CA ARG A 132 7.36 16.39 13.02
C ARG A 132 6.79 17.51 12.18
N LEU A 133 6.32 17.18 10.98
CA LEU A 133 5.50 18.06 10.17
C LEU A 133 4.04 17.63 10.38
N GLU A 134 3.28 18.53 10.98
CA GLU A 134 1.90 18.25 11.35
C GLU A 134 0.94 18.51 10.19
N ASP A 135 -0.10 17.68 10.07
CA ASP A 135 -1.22 17.82 9.12
C ASP A 135 -0.75 17.96 7.65
N VAL A 136 0.27 17.18 7.24
CA VAL A 136 0.84 17.22 5.88
C VAL A 136 0.27 16.16 4.95
N PHE A 137 -0.39 15.13 5.48
CA PHE A 137 -1.02 14.08 4.69
C PHE A 137 -2.55 14.16 4.76
N ASN A 138 -3.19 14.05 3.59
CA ASN A 138 -4.63 13.85 3.50
C ASN A 138 -4.91 12.36 3.60
N VAL A 139 -5.17 11.86 4.81
CA VAL A 139 -5.48 10.45 5.03
C VAL A 139 -6.98 10.27 4.98
N TYR A 140 -7.43 9.60 3.95
CA TYR A 140 -8.77 9.05 3.86
C TYR A 140 -8.70 7.59 4.31
N ASN A 141 -8.72 7.35 5.63
CA ASN A 141 -8.70 5.97 6.14
C ASN A 141 -10.08 5.34 5.94
N TYR A 142 -10.26 4.69 4.81
CA TYR A 142 -11.48 3.99 4.43
C TYR A 142 -11.33 2.47 4.49
N ASP A 143 -10.44 1.93 5.37
CA ASP A 143 -10.42 0.50 5.68
C ASP A 143 -11.72 0.07 6.38
N ILE A 144 -12.84 0.39 5.70
CA ILE A 144 -14.19 0.14 6.20
C ILE A 144 -14.40 -1.37 6.22
N PRO A 145 -14.87 -1.94 7.35
CA PRO A 145 -15.05 -3.37 7.49
C PRO A 145 -15.99 -3.95 6.43
N GLU A 146 -15.61 -5.11 5.90
CA GLU A 146 -16.47 -5.88 5.00
C GLU A 146 -17.84 -6.15 5.65
N GLY A 147 -18.91 -5.91 4.90
CA GLY A 147 -20.28 -6.05 5.41
C GLY A 147 -20.89 -4.78 5.99
N ALA A 148 -20.19 -3.64 5.98
CA ALA A 148 -20.81 -2.34 6.24
C ALA A 148 -21.80 -1.99 5.13
N TYR A 149 -23.03 -1.65 5.52
CA TYR A 149 -24.05 -1.11 4.62
C TYR A 149 -24.03 0.41 4.57
N MET A 150 -23.67 1.03 5.68
CA MET A 150 -23.52 2.49 5.83
C MET A 150 -22.28 2.82 6.65
N VAL A 151 -21.81 4.07 6.51
CA VAL A 151 -20.69 4.62 7.26
C VAL A 151 -21.18 5.88 7.99
N ASP A 152 -20.93 5.95 9.28
CA ASP A 152 -21.22 7.12 10.11
C ASP A 152 -20.05 8.11 10.04
N PHE A 153 -20.17 9.15 9.19
CA PHE A 153 -19.25 10.28 9.16
C PHE A 153 -19.72 11.48 9.99
N ASP A 154 -20.95 11.46 10.50
CA ASP A 154 -21.54 12.62 11.19
C ASP A 154 -20.93 12.83 12.58
N SER A 155 -20.39 11.76 13.20
CA SER A 155 -19.74 11.82 14.52
C SER A 155 -18.28 12.27 14.48
N TYR A 156 -17.73 12.62 13.31
CA TYR A 156 -16.31 12.88 13.10
C TYR A 156 -15.98 14.38 13.01
N ASP A 157 -15.13 14.85 13.92
CA ASP A 157 -14.52 16.18 13.88
C ASP A 157 -13.07 16.11 13.41
N TYR A 158 -12.81 16.44 12.15
CA TYR A 158 -11.48 16.41 11.49
C TYR A 158 -10.49 17.41 12.09
N THR A 159 -10.95 18.43 12.82
CA THR A 159 -10.07 19.44 13.37
C THR A 159 -9.32 18.93 14.59
N GLU A 160 -9.95 18.05 15.37
CA GLU A 160 -9.45 17.57 16.65
C GLU A 160 -9.06 16.08 16.64
N ASN A 161 -9.63 15.29 15.71
CA ASN A 161 -9.48 13.84 15.70
C ASN A 161 -9.00 13.27 14.37
N VAL A 162 -8.50 12.04 14.43
CA VAL A 162 -8.20 11.16 13.29
C VAL A 162 -8.93 9.83 13.46
N ILE A 163 -9.23 9.16 12.35
CA ILE A 163 -9.79 7.81 12.35
C ILE A 163 -8.63 6.82 12.44
N VAL A 164 -8.64 5.94 13.44
CA VAL A 164 -7.63 4.90 13.65
C VAL A 164 -8.16 3.49 13.43
N GLY A 165 -9.42 3.37 13.08
CA GLY A 165 -10.08 2.10 12.78
C GLY A 165 -11.59 2.25 12.70
N TRP A 166 -12.27 1.12 12.55
CA TRP A 166 -13.72 1.05 12.41
C TRP A 166 -14.28 -0.12 13.23
N TYR A 167 -15.55 -0.01 13.66
CA TYR A 167 -16.31 -1.14 14.17
C TYR A 167 -17.70 -1.17 13.54
N LEU A 168 -18.30 -2.38 13.44
CA LEU A 168 -19.65 -2.54 12.93
C LEU A 168 -20.64 -2.60 14.09
N GLU A 169 -21.76 -1.87 13.96
CA GLU A 169 -22.91 -1.97 14.82
C GLU A 169 -24.16 -2.21 13.96
N GLU A 170 -25.05 -3.12 14.41
CA GLU A 170 -26.32 -3.37 13.73
C GLU A 170 -27.34 -2.29 14.18
N GLU A 171 -27.72 -1.42 13.26
CA GLU A 171 -28.65 -0.33 13.52
C GLU A 171 -29.94 -0.47 12.73
N ARG A 172 -31.02 0.07 13.32
CA ARG A 172 -32.31 0.15 12.66
C ARG A 172 -32.44 1.46 11.92
N ILE A 173 -32.35 1.41 10.60
CA ILE A 173 -32.48 2.59 9.74
C ILE A 173 -33.83 2.66 9.04
N GLU A 174 -34.28 3.87 8.74
CA GLU A 174 -35.45 4.13 7.90
C GLU A 174 -35.01 4.17 6.43
N LEU A 175 -35.59 3.30 5.60
CA LEU A 175 -35.27 3.24 4.18
C LEU A 175 -35.95 4.41 3.46
N ASN A 176 -35.20 5.46 3.20
CA ASN A 176 -35.54 6.53 2.29
C ASN A 176 -34.96 6.24 0.89
N SER A 177 -35.71 6.56 -0.17
CA SER A 177 -35.46 6.11 -1.55
C SER A 177 -34.22 6.72 -2.26
N ASP A 178 -33.31 7.38 -1.54
CA ASP A 178 -32.24 8.18 -2.15
C ASP A 178 -30.82 7.93 -1.55
N THR A 179 -30.52 6.72 -1.06
CA THR A 179 -29.17 6.43 -0.57
C THR A 179 -28.52 5.33 -1.41
N ASP A 180 -27.64 5.73 -2.33
CA ASP A 180 -26.73 4.86 -3.04
C ASP A 180 -25.28 5.30 -2.73
N PHE A 181 -24.49 4.45 -2.05
CA PHE A 181 -23.08 4.68 -1.76
C PHE A 181 -22.29 3.38 -1.97
N GLY A 182 -21.48 3.37 -3.03
CA GLY A 182 -20.49 2.33 -3.26
C GLY A 182 -19.11 2.79 -2.80
N VAL A 183 -18.36 1.92 -2.12
CA VAL A 183 -16.99 2.18 -1.65
C VAL A 183 -16.07 1.10 -2.20
N ASN A 184 -14.99 1.49 -2.87
CA ASN A 184 -13.89 0.63 -3.30
C ASN A 184 -12.58 1.21 -2.78
N GLY A 185 -11.72 0.39 -2.19
CA GLY A 185 -10.43 0.76 -1.60
C GLY A 185 -9.24 -0.01 -2.19
N PRO A 186 -8.01 0.42 -1.96
CA PRO A 186 -6.78 0.10 -2.74
C PRO A 186 -5.70 -0.69 -2.01
N PHE A 187 -4.57 -1.02 -2.69
CA PHE A 187 -3.25 -1.43 -2.13
C PHE A 187 -2.08 -1.23 -3.12
N ILE A 188 -0.93 -1.08 -2.82
CA ILE A 188 0.41 -0.80 -2.33
C ILE A 188 1.57 -1.22 -3.27
N GLY A 189 2.72 -0.48 -3.38
CA GLY A 189 4.09 -0.90 -3.57
C GLY A 189 5.18 -0.10 -4.21
N ALA A 190 6.34 0.02 -4.35
CA ALA A 190 7.74 0.12 -4.06
C ALA A 190 8.74 0.75 -5.06
N ALA A 191 10.05 0.77 -4.82
CA ALA A 191 11.14 1.70 -4.89
C ALA A 191 12.52 1.35 -5.37
N GLU A 192 13.49 2.20 -5.72
CA GLU A 192 14.95 2.06 -5.49
C GLU A 192 15.78 3.37 -5.51
N SER A 193 17.09 3.35 -5.05
CA SER A 193 17.78 4.45 -4.41
C SER A 193 19.29 4.61 -4.70
N SER A 194 19.93 5.73 -4.26
CA SER A 194 21.35 6.09 -4.33
C SER A 194 22.10 5.96 -2.97
N SER A 195 23.43 6.03 -2.93
CA SER A 195 24.39 5.50 -1.95
C SER A 195 24.37 6.00 -0.50
N ASP A 196 23.46 6.86 -0.06
CA ASP A 196 23.24 7.24 1.34
C ASP A 196 21.75 7.21 1.71
N VAL A 197 20.99 6.58 0.87
CA VAL A 197 19.56 6.31 0.98
C VAL A 197 19.40 4.81 1.17
N GLY A 198 18.51 4.39 2.05
CA GLY A 198 18.20 2.98 2.22
C GLY A 198 17.42 2.41 1.04
N ILE A 199 17.28 1.10 0.98
CA ILE A 199 16.61 0.37 -0.09
C ILE A 199 15.30 -0.16 0.45
N GLY A 200 14.18 0.31 -0.10
CA GLY A 200 12.86 -0.28 0.13
C GLY A 200 12.63 -1.53 -0.70
N GLY A 201 11.77 -2.40 -0.25
CA GLY A 201 11.22 -3.47 -1.08
C GLY A 201 10.28 -2.93 -2.16
N SER A 202 9.79 -3.81 -3.03
CA SER A 202 8.90 -3.43 -4.12
C SER A 202 7.51 -2.94 -3.69
N LEU A 203 7.25 -2.79 -2.42
CA LEU A 203 6.01 -2.33 -1.83
C LEU A 203 6.09 -0.92 -1.17
N ALA A 204 7.17 -0.11 -1.31
CA ALA A 204 7.28 1.18 -0.65
C ALA A 204 6.48 2.32 -1.32
N ARG A 205 5.93 3.21 -0.51
CA ARG A 205 5.20 4.43 -0.89
C ARG A 205 6.07 5.68 -0.75
N PHE A 206 7.25 5.53 -0.14
CA PHE A 206 8.21 6.58 0.14
C PHE A 206 9.46 6.40 -0.71
N GLN A 207 9.85 7.43 -1.44
CA GLN A 207 11.04 7.42 -2.29
C GLN A 207 11.87 8.67 -2.08
N ILE A 208 13.14 8.51 -1.77
CA ILE A 208 14.09 9.62 -1.72
C ILE A 208 14.85 9.69 -3.04
N VAL A 209 14.85 10.89 -3.64
CA VAL A 209 15.63 11.22 -4.84
C VAL A 209 16.38 12.52 -4.58
N ASP A 210 17.69 12.48 -4.58
CA ASP A 210 18.54 13.61 -4.22
C ASP A 210 18.13 14.18 -2.83
N ASP A 211 17.79 15.47 -2.75
CA ASP A 211 17.34 16.13 -1.52
C ASP A 211 15.82 16.24 -1.42
N PHE A 212 15.09 15.35 -2.07
CA PHE A 212 13.62 15.31 -2.03
C PHE A 212 13.11 13.94 -1.61
N LEU A 213 12.14 13.95 -0.71
CA LEU A 213 11.32 12.79 -0.36
C LEU A 213 9.98 12.93 -1.06
N TYR A 214 9.65 11.94 -1.88
CA TYR A 214 8.35 11.76 -2.49
C TYR A 214 7.56 10.73 -1.69
N THR A 215 6.29 11.03 -1.44
CA THR A 215 5.40 10.10 -0.76
C THR A 215 4.08 10.02 -1.50
N VAL A 216 3.53 8.83 -1.68
CA VAL A 216 2.22 8.65 -2.31
C VAL A 216 1.15 8.28 -1.29
N GLY A 217 0.03 8.99 -1.37
CA GLY A 217 -1.26 8.59 -0.82
C GLY A 217 -2.10 7.90 -1.89
N GLU A 218 -3.38 7.67 -1.63
CA GLU A 218 -4.28 7.02 -2.59
C GLU A 218 -4.45 7.79 -3.91
N TYR A 219 -4.36 9.12 -3.85
CA TYR A 219 -4.60 10.01 -5.00
C TYR A 219 -3.54 11.08 -5.16
N GLU A 220 -2.68 11.24 -4.17
CA GLU A 220 -1.81 12.40 -4.03
C GLU A 220 -0.35 12.00 -3.96
N LEU A 221 0.51 12.73 -4.66
CA LEU A 221 1.97 12.71 -4.48
C LEU A 221 2.34 13.96 -3.69
N SER A 222 2.98 13.78 -2.54
CA SER A 222 3.56 14.85 -1.74
C SER A 222 5.08 14.89 -1.89
N ILE A 223 5.64 16.10 -1.94
CA ILE A 223 7.07 16.36 -2.16
C ILE A 223 7.59 17.11 -0.95
N PHE A 224 8.58 16.55 -0.29
CA PHE A 224 9.27 17.19 0.83
C PHE A 224 10.72 17.48 0.45
N ASN A 225 11.14 18.74 0.64
CA ASN A 225 12.55 19.09 0.59
C ASN A 225 13.24 18.64 1.87
N ILE A 226 14.19 17.72 1.75
CA ILE A 226 14.98 17.14 2.81
C ILE A 226 16.46 17.53 2.75
N SER A 227 16.79 18.65 2.11
CA SER A 227 18.17 19.20 2.10
C SER A 227 18.69 19.46 3.52
N SER A 228 17.80 19.70 4.47
CA SER A 228 18.03 19.61 5.91
C SER A 228 17.32 18.39 6.45
N LEU A 229 18.03 17.26 6.60
CA LEU A 229 17.45 15.97 6.98
C LEU A 229 16.66 16.00 8.30
N SER A 230 17.15 16.76 9.28
CA SER A 230 16.45 16.93 10.58
C SER A 230 15.31 17.94 10.55
N SER A 231 15.07 18.62 9.41
CA SER A 231 14.06 19.67 9.30
C SER A 231 13.48 19.74 7.88
N PRO A 232 12.78 18.69 7.43
CA PRO A 232 12.13 18.66 6.13
C PRO A 232 11.08 19.76 6.01
N VAL A 233 10.77 20.14 4.77
CA VAL A 233 9.75 21.15 4.44
C VAL A 233 8.86 20.57 3.35
N LEU A 234 7.55 20.60 3.52
CA LEU A 234 6.60 20.29 2.46
C LEU A 234 6.71 21.33 1.34
N ASP A 235 7.16 20.90 0.16
CA ASP A 235 7.31 21.77 -1.01
C ASP A 235 6.01 21.88 -1.80
N GLY A 236 5.21 20.81 -1.79
CA GLY A 236 3.89 20.77 -2.40
C GLY A 236 3.30 19.38 -2.43
N SER A 237 2.03 19.32 -2.78
CA SER A 237 1.33 18.09 -3.10
C SER A 237 0.37 18.30 -4.26
N PHE A 238 0.08 17.27 -5.04
CA PHE A 238 -0.84 17.34 -6.17
C PHE A 238 -1.48 15.98 -6.45
N TYR A 239 -2.63 16.02 -7.08
CA TYR A 239 -3.30 14.81 -7.54
C TYR A 239 -2.44 14.10 -8.61
N ALA A 240 -2.03 12.87 -8.33
CA ALA A 240 -1.11 12.12 -9.17
C ALA A 240 -1.72 10.91 -9.88
N GLY A 241 -2.94 10.54 -9.54
CA GLY A 241 -3.65 9.42 -10.15
C GLY A 241 -4.74 8.87 -9.24
N TRP A 242 -5.30 7.74 -9.63
CA TRP A 242 -6.35 7.04 -8.89
C TRP A 242 -5.76 5.78 -8.24
N ASN A 243 -6.02 5.59 -6.95
CA ASN A 243 -5.57 4.41 -6.20
C ASN A 243 -4.10 4.10 -6.42
N ILE A 244 -3.22 5.10 -6.16
CA ILE A 244 -1.78 4.91 -6.25
C ILE A 244 -1.35 4.11 -5.04
N GLU A 245 -0.62 3.06 -5.31
CA GLU A 245 -0.18 2.10 -4.31
C GLU A 245 1.33 2.07 -4.17
N THR A 246 2.04 2.46 -5.24
CA THR A 246 3.47 2.19 -5.37
C THR A 246 4.22 3.34 -5.98
N LEU A 247 5.49 3.49 -5.59
CA LEU A 247 6.37 4.52 -6.08
C LEU A 247 7.77 3.95 -6.35
N PHE A 248 8.18 3.94 -7.60
CA PHE A 248 9.51 3.53 -8.04
C PHE A 248 10.23 4.65 -8.76
N TYR A 249 11.49 4.86 -8.43
CA TYR A 249 12.35 5.83 -9.10
C TYR A 249 13.37 5.13 -10.00
N TYR A 250 13.46 5.56 -11.24
CA TYR A 250 14.53 5.15 -12.13
C TYR A 250 14.94 6.31 -13.05
N GLU A 251 16.23 6.63 -13.06
CA GLU A 251 16.79 7.81 -13.74
C GLU A 251 16.09 9.10 -13.29
N ASP A 252 15.44 9.85 -14.15
CA ASP A 252 14.72 11.10 -13.82
C ASP A 252 13.19 10.91 -13.91
N TYR A 253 12.71 9.69 -13.64
CA TYR A 253 11.28 9.36 -13.70
C TYR A 253 10.80 8.67 -12.43
N LEU A 254 9.56 9.00 -12.06
CA LEU A 254 8.78 8.23 -11.09
C LEU A 254 7.80 7.35 -11.84
N TYR A 255 7.76 6.10 -11.43
CA TYR A 255 6.79 5.11 -11.88
C TYR A 255 5.91 4.78 -10.70
N MET A 256 4.61 5.03 -10.84
CA MET A 256 3.65 4.79 -9.79
C MET A 256 2.71 3.68 -10.23
N GLY A 257 2.69 2.59 -9.51
CA GLY A 257 1.71 1.54 -9.68
C GLY A 257 0.42 1.89 -8.93
N GLY A 258 -0.68 1.47 -9.46
CA GLY A 258 -1.99 1.64 -8.86
C GLY A 258 -2.94 0.56 -9.33
N SER A 259 -4.13 0.47 -8.74
CA SER A 259 -5.09 -0.59 -9.05
C SER A 259 -5.53 -0.65 -10.53
N ASN A 260 -5.31 0.40 -11.31
CA ASN A 260 -5.74 0.49 -12.71
C ASN A 260 -4.57 0.59 -13.70
N GLY A 261 -3.33 0.50 -13.25
CA GLY A 261 -2.18 0.60 -14.13
C GLY A 261 -0.97 1.33 -13.53
N MET A 262 -0.01 1.61 -14.39
CA MET A 262 1.21 2.32 -14.06
C MET A 262 1.16 3.75 -14.61
N PHE A 263 1.51 4.73 -13.78
CA PHE A 263 1.67 6.14 -14.17
C PHE A 263 3.15 6.49 -14.27
N ILE A 264 3.55 7.29 -15.25
CA ILE A 264 4.92 7.75 -15.45
C ILE A 264 4.96 9.27 -15.31
N TYR A 265 5.85 9.76 -14.45
CA TYR A 265 6.11 11.18 -14.24
C TYR A 265 7.58 11.50 -14.48
N ASP A 266 7.83 12.56 -15.23
CA ASP A 266 9.16 13.17 -15.38
C ASP A 266 9.45 14.07 -14.18
N ILE A 267 10.59 13.84 -13.51
CA ILE A 267 11.05 14.62 -12.36
C ILE A 267 12.43 15.24 -12.57
N HIS A 268 12.81 15.57 -13.81
CA HIS A 268 14.02 16.38 -14.05
C HIS A 268 13.99 17.68 -13.24
N ASP A 269 12.81 18.28 -13.07
CA ASP A 269 12.55 19.28 -12.04
C ASP A 269 11.93 18.57 -10.83
N ARG A 270 12.73 18.38 -9.77
CA ARG A 270 12.35 17.64 -8.56
C ARG A 270 11.14 18.22 -7.84
N THR A 271 10.86 19.51 -8.02
CA THR A 271 9.75 20.21 -7.36
C THR A 271 8.47 20.22 -8.20
N ASN A 272 8.55 19.84 -9.47
CA ASN A 272 7.45 19.96 -10.41
C ASN A 272 7.33 18.72 -11.32
N PRO A 273 6.95 17.55 -10.80
CA PRO A 273 6.72 16.35 -11.60
C PRO A 273 5.73 16.59 -12.73
N ILE A 274 6.08 16.15 -13.94
CA ILE A 274 5.28 16.30 -15.14
C ILE A 274 4.72 14.95 -15.56
N PHE A 275 3.40 14.80 -15.61
CA PHE A 275 2.77 13.61 -16.13
C PHE A 275 3.16 13.34 -17.58
N MET A 276 3.66 12.13 -17.84
CA MET A 276 4.09 11.69 -19.16
C MET A 276 3.08 10.80 -19.84
N SER A 277 2.62 9.78 -19.15
CA SER A 277 1.67 8.80 -19.66
C SER A 277 1.14 7.90 -18.54
N GLU A 278 0.13 7.13 -18.89
CA GLU A 278 -0.35 5.99 -18.11
C GLU A 278 -0.35 4.73 -18.99
N PHE A 279 -0.05 3.59 -18.37
CA PHE A 279 -0.26 2.28 -18.96
C PHE A 279 -1.41 1.62 -18.21
N LEU A 280 -2.58 1.59 -18.83
CA LEU A 280 -3.77 1.01 -18.22
C LEU A 280 -3.83 -0.48 -18.49
N HIS A 281 -4.14 -1.26 -17.48
CA HIS A 281 -4.55 -2.64 -17.60
C HIS A 281 -5.85 -2.87 -16.81
N TRP A 282 -6.40 -4.07 -16.89
CA TRP A 282 -7.65 -4.37 -16.22
C TRP A 282 -7.35 -4.71 -14.75
N GLU A 283 -7.78 -3.85 -13.85
CA GLU A 283 -7.70 -3.88 -12.38
C GLU A 283 -6.75 -4.94 -11.75
N GLY A 284 -5.62 -4.50 -11.24
CA GLY A 284 -4.62 -5.31 -10.54
C GLY A 284 -4.06 -4.53 -9.34
N CYS A 285 -3.40 -5.18 -8.40
CA CYS A 285 -2.66 -4.53 -7.33
C CYS A 285 -1.17 -4.67 -7.66
N ASP A 286 -0.48 -3.58 -7.99
CA ASP A 286 0.70 -3.62 -8.84
C ASP A 286 1.97 -3.06 -8.22
N PRO A 287 2.84 -3.90 -7.65
CA PRO A 287 4.23 -3.52 -7.52
C PRO A 287 4.90 -3.36 -8.91
N VAL A 288 5.73 -2.33 -9.02
CA VAL A 288 6.51 -2.06 -10.22
C VAL A 288 7.99 -1.94 -9.90
N VAL A 289 8.85 -2.53 -10.72
CA VAL A 289 10.28 -2.24 -10.77
C VAL A 289 10.69 -1.92 -12.20
N VAL A 290 11.67 -1.05 -12.36
CA VAL A 290 12.11 -0.57 -13.68
C VAL A 290 13.60 -0.77 -13.82
N ASP A 291 14.03 -1.27 -14.99
CA ASP A 291 15.42 -1.38 -15.38
C ASP A 291 15.59 -1.00 -16.85
N GLU A 292 16.41 0.00 -17.09
CA GLU A 292 16.63 0.57 -18.43
C GLU A 292 15.33 1.01 -19.12
N ASN A 293 14.92 0.26 -20.13
CA ASN A 293 13.74 0.57 -20.97
C ASN A 293 12.54 -0.33 -20.69
N TYR A 294 12.56 -1.07 -19.59
CA TYR A 294 11.51 -2.02 -19.26
C TYR A 294 11.00 -1.87 -17.84
N ALA A 295 9.68 -1.88 -17.68
CA ALA A 295 9.03 -2.02 -16.40
C ALA A 295 8.52 -3.45 -16.25
N TYR A 296 8.62 -3.96 -15.03
CA TYR A 296 8.15 -5.30 -14.64
C TYR A 296 7.11 -5.11 -13.53
N LEU A 297 5.91 -5.64 -13.76
CA LEU A 297 4.77 -5.53 -12.85
C LEU A 297 4.24 -6.90 -12.50
N THR A 298 3.88 -7.10 -11.23
CA THR A 298 3.16 -8.30 -10.80
C THR A 298 1.70 -7.95 -10.53
N LEU A 299 0.78 -8.55 -11.26
CA LEU A 299 -0.66 -8.38 -11.10
C LEU A 299 -1.24 -9.62 -10.43
N ARG A 300 -1.95 -9.42 -9.31
CA ARG A 300 -2.56 -10.50 -8.55
C ARG A 300 -4.05 -10.60 -8.85
N GLY A 301 -4.47 -11.74 -9.42
CA GLY A 301 -5.85 -12.05 -9.72
C GLY A 301 -6.67 -12.52 -8.51
N GLY A 302 -7.99 -12.52 -8.67
CA GLY A 302 -8.92 -13.07 -7.66
C GLY A 302 -9.07 -12.26 -6.37
N ASN A 303 -8.62 -11.01 -6.36
CA ASN A 303 -8.70 -10.08 -5.25
C ASN A 303 -9.78 -8.99 -5.51
N PRO A 304 -10.03 -8.08 -4.56
CA PRO A 304 -10.98 -6.97 -4.75
C PRO A 304 -10.64 -6.02 -5.91
N CYS A 305 -9.38 -6.04 -6.42
CA CYS A 305 -8.96 -5.25 -7.59
C CYS A 305 -9.55 -5.76 -8.92
N GLY A 306 -10.16 -6.95 -8.95
CA GLY A 306 -10.99 -7.43 -10.08
C GLY A 306 -10.27 -8.25 -11.16
N GLN A 307 -8.93 -8.33 -11.15
CA GLN A 307 -8.16 -9.14 -12.11
C GLN A 307 -8.52 -10.63 -11.98
N MET A 308 -8.70 -11.32 -13.12
CA MET A 308 -9.00 -12.77 -13.12
C MET A 308 -7.74 -13.63 -13.15
N GLU A 309 -6.66 -13.17 -13.75
CA GLU A 309 -5.40 -13.91 -13.94
C GLU A 309 -4.26 -13.23 -13.18
N SER A 310 -3.45 -14.03 -12.50
CA SER A 310 -2.21 -13.59 -11.87
C SER A 310 -1.08 -13.65 -12.90
N VAL A 311 -0.37 -12.54 -13.09
CA VAL A 311 0.65 -12.43 -14.14
C VAL A 311 1.84 -11.57 -13.72
N LEU A 312 2.99 -11.82 -14.36
CA LEU A 312 4.10 -10.88 -14.48
C LEU A 312 4.02 -10.25 -15.85
N GLU A 313 3.92 -8.94 -15.91
CA GLU A 313 3.95 -8.15 -17.16
C GLU A 313 5.31 -7.53 -17.39
N VAL A 314 5.72 -7.45 -18.65
CA VAL A 314 6.90 -6.72 -19.12
C VAL A 314 6.43 -5.63 -20.07
N ILE A 315 6.73 -4.40 -19.74
CA ILE A 315 6.27 -3.22 -20.48
C ILE A 315 7.50 -2.50 -21.05
N ASP A 316 7.51 -2.29 -22.35
CA ASP A 316 8.51 -1.42 -22.99
C ASP A 316 8.16 0.03 -22.71
N ILE A 317 9.05 0.70 -21.99
CA ILE A 317 8.98 2.12 -21.60
C ILE A 317 10.06 2.96 -22.28
N SER A 318 10.70 2.48 -23.34
CA SER A 318 11.70 3.24 -24.10
C SER A 318 11.14 4.58 -24.62
N ASN A 319 9.84 4.59 -24.93
CA ASN A 319 9.07 5.82 -25.12
C ASN A 319 8.16 6.07 -23.90
N LYS A 320 8.61 6.91 -22.98
CA LYS A 320 7.88 7.26 -21.75
C LYS A 320 6.48 7.85 -21.98
N GLN A 321 6.18 8.33 -23.18
CA GLN A 321 4.86 8.86 -23.57
C GLN A 321 3.92 7.82 -24.15
N ASN A 322 4.40 6.61 -24.44
CA ASN A 322 3.60 5.54 -25.03
C ASN A 322 4.15 4.16 -24.63
N PRO A 323 4.03 3.78 -23.36
CA PRO A 323 4.44 2.46 -22.88
C PRO A 323 3.62 1.35 -23.56
N THR A 324 4.23 0.18 -23.80
CA THR A 324 3.56 -0.94 -24.49
C THR A 324 3.89 -2.28 -23.85
N LEU A 325 2.88 -3.12 -23.64
CA LEU A 325 3.05 -4.50 -23.19
C LEU A 325 3.83 -5.31 -24.21
N VAL A 326 4.92 -5.95 -23.79
CA VAL A 326 5.77 -6.77 -24.67
C VAL A 326 5.94 -8.20 -24.20
N GLY A 327 5.58 -8.52 -22.95
CA GLY A 327 5.62 -9.87 -22.39
C GLY A 327 4.62 -10.05 -21.27
N GLN A 328 4.08 -11.27 -21.13
CA GLN A 328 3.19 -11.64 -20.03
C GLN A 328 3.46 -13.09 -19.65
N TYR A 329 3.62 -13.35 -18.35
CA TYR A 329 3.98 -14.67 -17.80
C TYR A 329 3.00 -15.01 -16.67
N SER A 330 2.39 -16.19 -16.72
CA SER A 330 1.43 -16.64 -15.72
C SER A 330 2.08 -16.87 -14.37
N LEU A 331 1.45 -16.37 -13.33
CA LEU A 331 1.78 -16.56 -11.92
C LEU A 331 0.56 -17.15 -11.18
N GLU A 332 0.69 -17.46 -9.90
CA GLU A 332 -0.43 -17.99 -9.10
C GLU A 332 -0.99 -16.97 -8.13
N ASN A 333 -0.12 -16.37 -7.31
CA ASN A 333 -0.51 -15.38 -6.31
C ASN A 333 0.64 -14.39 -6.05
N PRO A 334 1.03 -13.56 -7.03
CA PRO A 334 2.19 -12.70 -6.93
C PRO A 334 2.01 -11.56 -5.94
N TYR A 335 3.14 -11.19 -5.35
CA TYR A 335 3.33 -10.06 -4.46
C TYR A 335 4.52 -9.22 -4.95
N GLY A 336 5.43 -8.82 -4.06
CA GLY A 336 6.59 -8.03 -4.38
C GLY A 336 7.58 -8.71 -5.32
N LEU A 337 8.37 -7.88 -5.98
CA LEU A 337 9.44 -8.31 -6.88
C LEU A 337 10.65 -7.38 -6.74
N GLY A 338 11.83 -7.84 -7.17
CA GLY A 338 13.04 -7.04 -7.17
C GLY A 338 14.03 -7.59 -8.17
N TYR A 339 15.01 -6.80 -8.58
CA TYR A 339 16.03 -7.29 -9.50
C TYR A 339 17.44 -6.91 -9.07
N GLN A 340 18.41 -7.71 -9.50
CA GLN A 340 19.81 -7.38 -9.44
C GLN A 340 20.53 -7.95 -10.69
N GLY A 341 21.15 -7.07 -11.46
CA GLY A 341 21.72 -7.43 -12.75
C GLY A 341 20.69 -8.09 -13.67
N ASN A 342 20.96 -9.31 -14.13
CA ASN A 342 20.05 -10.05 -15.01
C ASN A 342 19.04 -10.93 -14.25
N SER A 343 19.05 -10.95 -12.93
CA SER A 343 18.12 -11.75 -12.13
C SER A 343 16.93 -10.89 -11.68
N LEU A 344 15.72 -11.33 -12.04
CA LEU A 344 14.46 -10.79 -11.54
C LEU A 344 13.86 -11.80 -10.55
N PHE A 345 13.63 -11.38 -9.33
CA PHE A 345 13.07 -12.16 -8.24
C PHE A 345 11.59 -11.78 -8.10
N VAL A 346 10.72 -12.77 -8.06
CA VAL A 346 9.26 -12.58 -7.95
C VAL A 346 8.71 -13.43 -6.82
N CYS A 347 8.12 -12.81 -5.82
CA CYS A 347 7.38 -13.49 -4.76
C CYS A 347 6.01 -13.90 -5.32
N ASP A 348 5.78 -15.20 -5.51
CA ASP A 348 4.52 -15.74 -6.03
C ASP A 348 3.71 -16.43 -4.92
N GLY A 349 3.79 -15.89 -3.70
CA GLY A 349 3.07 -16.38 -2.52
C GLY A 349 3.31 -17.86 -2.29
N THR A 350 2.23 -18.63 -2.15
CA THR A 350 2.30 -20.09 -1.94
C THR A 350 2.88 -20.86 -3.12
N ALA A 351 3.04 -20.26 -4.30
CA ALA A 351 3.76 -20.86 -5.45
C ALA A 351 5.27 -20.64 -5.39
N GLY A 352 5.76 -19.90 -4.40
CA GLY A 352 7.17 -19.78 -4.08
C GLY A 352 7.86 -18.52 -4.60
N LEU A 353 9.16 -18.45 -4.33
CA LEU A 353 10.05 -17.43 -4.89
C LEU A 353 10.52 -17.88 -6.29
N LYS A 354 10.14 -17.18 -7.33
CA LYS A 354 10.53 -17.43 -8.72
C LYS A 354 11.67 -16.50 -9.12
N ILE A 355 12.67 -17.05 -9.82
CA ILE A 355 13.80 -16.29 -10.36
C ILE A 355 13.78 -16.39 -11.86
N PHE A 356 13.74 -15.24 -12.54
CA PHE A 356 13.79 -15.13 -13.98
C PHE A 356 15.10 -14.49 -14.44
N ASN A 357 15.62 -14.96 -15.59
CA ASN A 357 16.67 -14.26 -16.32
C ASN A 357 16.02 -13.22 -17.22
N LYS A 358 16.34 -11.93 -17.00
CA LYS A 358 15.84 -10.79 -17.78
C LYS A 358 16.87 -10.23 -18.77
N ALA A 359 17.95 -10.96 -19.07
CA ALA A 359 18.94 -10.53 -20.07
C ALA A 359 18.32 -10.31 -21.47
N ASN A 360 17.20 -10.96 -21.77
CA ASN A 360 16.31 -10.64 -22.87
C ASN A 360 14.92 -10.31 -22.31
N PRO A 361 14.59 -9.03 -22.10
CA PRO A 361 13.29 -8.64 -21.53
C PRO A 361 12.07 -9.08 -22.35
N LEU A 362 12.24 -9.32 -23.64
CA LEU A 362 11.18 -9.80 -24.53
C LEU A 362 10.93 -11.31 -24.39
N GLU A 363 11.78 -12.04 -23.68
CA GLU A 363 11.68 -13.48 -23.50
C GLU A 363 12.33 -13.90 -22.16
N LEU A 364 11.64 -13.59 -21.06
CA LEU A 364 12.11 -13.99 -19.73
C LEU A 364 12.20 -15.51 -19.60
N GLN A 365 13.28 -15.98 -19.02
CA GLN A 365 13.50 -17.41 -18.77
C GLN A 365 13.45 -17.68 -17.26
N GLN A 366 12.47 -18.44 -16.79
CA GLN A 366 12.46 -18.89 -15.41
C GLN A 366 13.64 -19.83 -15.17
N LEU A 367 14.54 -19.43 -14.27
CA LEU A 367 15.73 -20.19 -13.91
C LEU A 367 15.47 -21.14 -12.75
N GLN A 368 14.74 -20.67 -11.72
CA GLN A 368 14.52 -21.41 -10.48
C GLN A 368 13.12 -21.07 -9.91
N ASN A 369 12.62 -21.99 -9.07
CA ASN A 369 11.44 -21.78 -8.24
C ASN A 369 11.68 -22.45 -6.87
N PHE A 370 11.51 -21.71 -5.79
CA PHE A 370 11.59 -22.18 -4.42
C PHE A 370 10.17 -22.32 -3.86
N GLU A 371 9.51 -23.44 -4.16
CA GLU A 371 8.09 -23.70 -3.90
C GLU A 371 7.70 -23.65 -2.41
N ASP A 372 8.65 -23.91 -1.50
CA ASP A 372 8.40 -23.92 -0.05
C ASP A 372 8.58 -22.54 0.61
N VAL A 373 8.68 -21.45 -0.17
CA VAL A 373 8.96 -20.09 0.31
C VAL A 373 7.81 -19.14 0.00
N ASP A 374 6.88 -18.96 0.93
CA ASP A 374 5.75 -18.03 0.80
C ASP A 374 6.19 -16.59 1.13
N GLY A 375 6.90 -15.96 0.19
CA GLY A 375 7.39 -14.58 0.32
C GLY A 375 6.35 -13.55 -0.07
N ARG A 376 6.42 -12.39 0.63
CA ARG A 376 5.58 -11.21 0.34
C ARG A 376 6.38 -10.12 -0.38
N ASP A 377 7.61 -9.88 0.04
CA ASP A 377 8.46 -8.87 -0.60
C ASP A 377 9.93 -9.28 -0.57
N VAL A 378 10.73 -8.69 -1.46
CA VAL A 378 12.11 -9.09 -1.68
C VAL A 378 13.01 -7.89 -1.99
N ILE A 379 14.16 -7.80 -1.31
CA ILE A 379 15.21 -6.82 -1.61
C ILE A 379 16.46 -7.56 -2.06
N PRO A 380 16.79 -7.55 -3.34
CA PRO A 380 18.08 -8.05 -3.84
C PRO A 380 19.16 -7.01 -3.59
N LEU A 381 20.06 -7.30 -2.65
CA LEU A 381 21.30 -6.56 -2.46
C LEU A 381 22.40 -7.13 -3.36
N GLU A 382 23.59 -6.55 -3.35
CA GLU A 382 24.69 -6.96 -4.26
C GLU A 382 25.02 -8.47 -4.18
N THR A 383 25.01 -9.06 -2.99
CA THR A 383 25.34 -10.47 -2.77
C THR A 383 24.34 -11.20 -1.87
N THR A 384 23.42 -10.48 -1.25
CA THR A 384 22.45 -11.01 -0.29
C THR A 384 21.03 -10.66 -0.73
N LEU A 385 20.15 -11.64 -0.72
CA LEU A 385 18.73 -11.46 -0.96
C LEU A 385 18.01 -11.44 0.39
N LEU A 386 17.29 -10.38 0.67
CA LEU A 386 16.36 -10.31 1.79
C LEU A 386 14.97 -10.68 1.28
N LEU A 387 14.27 -11.55 1.99
CA LEU A 387 12.93 -11.99 1.63
C LEU A 387 12.07 -12.07 2.88
N VAL A 388 11.01 -11.28 2.92
CA VAL A 388 10.04 -11.27 4.02
C VAL A 388 8.79 -12.03 3.62
N GLY A 389 8.26 -12.82 4.54
CA GLY A 389 6.95 -13.46 4.48
C GLY A 389 6.17 -13.15 5.74
N ASP A 390 4.93 -13.61 5.86
CA ASP A 390 4.03 -13.27 6.97
C ASP A 390 4.60 -13.62 8.37
N ALA A 391 5.48 -14.60 8.46
CA ALA A 391 6.03 -15.10 9.72
C ALA A 391 7.55 -15.28 9.73
N PHE A 392 8.25 -14.73 8.75
CA PHE A 392 9.69 -14.91 8.65
C PHE A 392 10.38 -13.82 7.83
N LEU A 393 11.68 -13.63 8.12
CA LEU A 393 12.66 -12.99 7.25
C LEU A 393 13.72 -14.03 6.90
N ASN A 394 13.80 -14.42 5.63
CA ASN A 394 14.86 -15.25 5.10
C ASN A 394 15.93 -14.38 4.44
N GLN A 395 17.17 -14.78 4.63
CA GLN A 395 18.30 -14.18 3.94
C GLN A 395 19.06 -15.25 3.15
N TYR A 396 19.40 -14.92 1.93
CA TYR A 396 20.13 -15.82 1.04
C TYR A 396 21.40 -15.15 0.54
N GLU A 397 22.49 -15.88 0.51
CA GLU A 397 23.63 -15.52 -0.32
C GLU A 397 23.36 -16.00 -1.74
N TYR A 398 23.54 -15.14 -2.73
CA TYR A 398 23.31 -15.52 -4.11
C TYR A 398 24.41 -15.01 -5.06
N SER A 399 24.53 -15.70 -6.19
CA SER A 399 25.38 -15.37 -7.32
C SER A 399 24.66 -15.79 -8.60
N GLU A 400 25.24 -15.51 -9.77
CA GLU A 400 24.65 -15.90 -11.07
C GLU A 400 24.19 -17.37 -11.16
N ASN A 401 24.80 -18.29 -10.41
CA ASN A 401 24.57 -19.72 -10.53
C ASN A 401 24.15 -20.42 -9.22
N SER A 402 24.06 -19.71 -8.13
CA SER A 402 23.74 -20.32 -6.83
C SER A 402 22.96 -19.37 -5.93
N ILE A 403 22.07 -19.92 -5.14
CA ILE A 403 21.38 -19.25 -4.04
C ILE A 403 21.39 -20.20 -2.85
N ASN A 404 21.85 -19.72 -1.69
CA ASN A 404 22.00 -20.51 -0.48
C ASN A 404 21.39 -19.76 0.70
N LEU A 405 20.55 -20.41 1.48
CA LEU A 405 19.98 -19.84 2.69
C LEU A 405 21.09 -19.55 3.71
N LEU A 406 21.21 -18.31 4.17
CA LEU A 406 22.13 -17.87 5.22
C LEU A 406 21.47 -17.95 6.60
N SER A 407 20.25 -17.43 6.71
CA SER A 407 19.51 -17.41 7.96
C SER A 407 18.01 -17.38 7.71
N THR A 408 17.27 -17.85 8.70
CA THR A 408 15.83 -17.65 8.83
C THR A 408 15.58 -17.02 10.20
N PHE A 409 15.01 -15.84 10.19
CA PHE A 409 14.52 -15.19 11.39
C PHE A 409 13.00 -15.35 11.42
N SER A 410 12.47 -16.10 12.39
CA SER A 410 11.02 -16.35 12.53
C SER A 410 10.41 -15.38 13.53
N PHE A 411 9.21 -14.89 13.22
CA PHE A 411 8.44 -13.98 14.05
C PHE A 411 7.44 -14.71 14.92
#